data_6cf77f5685b19cdac79533d192b6a131
#
_entry.id   6cf77f5685b19cdac79533d192b6a131
#
_cell.length_a   1.000
_cell.length_b   1.000
_cell.length_c   1.000
_cell.angle_alpha   90.00
_cell.angle_beta   90.00
_cell.angle_gamma   90.00
#
_symmetry.space_group_name_H-M   'P 1'
#
loop_
_entity.id
_entity.type
_entity.pdbx_description
1 polymer ?
#
loop_
_entity_poly.entity_id
_entity_poly.type
_entity_poly.pdbx_seq_one_letter_code
_entity_poly.pdbx_strand_id
1 'polypeptide(L)'
;MSTGALITDVNWIPSIKPEEGFKCCTKFRYRQKDNPVTLTFIDENTVKLEFDQPVKSVTPGQAAVFYDGDVCLGGGTIEKVYKDGKEIEYL
;
A
#
# COMPACT_ATOMS: atom_id res chain seq x y z
N MET A 1 -5.57 -11.90 8.72
CA MET A 1 -4.59 -11.37 7.75
C MET A 1 -5.31 -10.54 6.69
N SER A 2 -4.64 -9.57 6.13
CA SER A 2 -5.23 -8.67 5.14
C SER A 2 -4.72 -9.02 3.75
N THR A 3 -5.60 -8.85 2.74
CA THR A 3 -5.24 -9.14 1.34
C THR A 3 -5.15 -7.86 0.50
N GLY A 4 -5.52 -6.71 1.05
CA GLY A 4 -5.42 -5.43 0.37
C GLY A 4 -5.61 -4.26 1.32
N ALA A 5 -5.37 -3.06 0.81
CA ALA A 5 -5.54 -1.83 1.57
C ALA A 5 -5.82 -0.66 0.64
N LEU A 6 -6.52 0.35 1.16
CA LEU A 6 -6.71 1.63 0.48
C LEU A 6 -5.78 2.64 1.12
N ILE A 7 -4.93 3.26 0.31
CA ILE A 7 -3.95 4.25 0.78
C ILE A 7 -4.35 5.62 0.27
N THR A 8 -4.45 6.57 1.19
CA THR A 8 -4.81 7.96 0.89
C THR A 8 -3.63 8.89 1.17
N ASP A 9 -3.76 10.14 0.76
CA ASP A 9 -2.70 11.15 0.91
C ASP A 9 -1.36 10.69 0.35
N VAL A 10 -1.41 9.99 -0.79
CA VAL A 10 -0.22 9.43 -1.41
C VAL A 10 0.61 10.54 -2.02
N ASN A 11 1.89 10.56 -1.67
CA ASN A 11 2.87 11.46 -2.25
C ASN A 11 3.92 10.63 -2.98
N TRP A 12 4.03 10.84 -4.28
CA TRP A 12 5.05 10.20 -5.10
C TRP A 12 6.27 11.10 -5.23
N ILE A 13 7.46 10.49 -5.27
CA ILE A 13 8.66 11.24 -5.63
C ILE A 13 8.46 11.77 -7.04
N PRO A 14 8.64 13.08 -7.30
CA PRO A 14 8.15 13.73 -8.52
C PRO A 14 8.55 13.10 -9.85
N SER A 15 9.68 12.44 -9.91
CA SER A 15 10.15 11.82 -11.16
C SER A 15 9.75 10.34 -11.31
N ILE A 16 8.98 9.78 -10.37
CA ILE A 16 8.80 8.33 -10.29
C ILE A 16 7.31 7.96 -10.09
N LYS A 17 6.40 8.52 -10.85
CA LYS A 17 4.99 8.11 -10.73
C LYS A 17 4.79 6.79 -11.49
N PRO A 18 4.49 5.65 -10.81
CA PRO A 18 4.27 4.38 -11.47
C PRO A 18 2.99 4.38 -12.30
N GLU A 19 2.94 3.50 -13.28
CA GLU A 19 1.72 3.28 -14.07
C GLU A 19 0.75 2.37 -13.32
N GLU A 20 -0.53 2.40 -13.73
CA GLU A 20 -1.55 1.55 -13.16
C GLU A 20 -1.16 0.08 -13.33
N GLY A 21 -1.44 -0.73 -12.30
CA GLY A 21 -1.06 -2.14 -12.29
C GLY A 21 0.41 -2.37 -11.96
N PHE A 22 1.13 -1.32 -11.59
CA PHE A 22 2.55 -1.40 -11.27
C PHE A 22 2.76 -2.28 -10.04
N LYS A 23 3.76 -3.15 -10.11
CA LYS A 23 4.14 -3.99 -8.97
C LYS A 23 5.32 -3.36 -8.26
N CYS A 24 5.20 -3.25 -6.94
CA CYS A 24 6.26 -2.75 -6.09
C CYS A 24 6.20 -3.46 -4.75
N CYS A 25 7.01 -3.04 -3.80
CA CYS A 25 6.98 -3.54 -2.44
C CYS A 25 6.51 -2.44 -1.50
N THR A 26 5.82 -2.83 -0.44
CA THR A 26 5.32 -1.88 0.55
C THR A 26 5.80 -2.28 1.93
N LYS A 27 6.23 -1.29 2.73
CA LYS A 27 6.52 -1.43 4.13
C LYS A 27 5.48 -0.65 4.94
N PHE A 28 4.94 -1.30 5.97
CA PHE A 28 4.00 -0.68 6.90
C PHE A 28 4.66 -0.38 8.24
N ARG A 29 5.83 -0.95 8.51
CA ARG A 29 6.58 -0.76 9.75
C ARG A 29 8.07 -0.76 9.45
N TYR A 30 8.83 -0.04 10.26
CA TYR A 30 10.25 0.19 10.07
C TYR A 30 11.10 -1.08 9.88
N ARG A 31 10.81 -2.15 10.61
CA ARG A 31 11.61 -3.40 10.54
C ARG A 31 10.88 -4.56 9.86
N GLN A 32 9.82 -4.27 9.18
CA GLN A 32 9.07 -5.29 8.47
C GLN A 32 9.74 -5.62 7.14
N LYS A 33 9.59 -6.89 6.69
CA LYS A 33 10.00 -7.27 5.34
C LYS A 33 9.13 -6.54 4.32
N ASP A 34 9.69 -6.33 3.14
CA ASP A 34 8.93 -5.80 2.01
C ASP A 34 7.79 -6.74 1.64
N ASN A 35 6.63 -6.19 1.41
CA ASN A 35 5.45 -6.93 0.98
C ASN A 35 5.18 -6.62 -0.48
N PRO A 36 5.28 -7.61 -1.40
CA PRO A 36 4.96 -7.37 -2.80
C PRO A 36 3.49 -7.01 -2.97
N VAL A 37 3.22 -5.95 -3.72
CA VAL A 37 1.86 -5.46 -3.95
C VAL A 37 1.68 -5.05 -5.41
N THR A 38 0.41 -5.03 -5.84
CA THR A 38 -0.01 -4.46 -7.11
C THR A 38 -0.81 -3.20 -6.83
N LEU A 39 -0.48 -2.11 -7.51
CA LEU A 39 -1.14 -0.81 -7.32
C LEU A 39 -2.27 -0.63 -8.32
N THR A 40 -3.42 -0.18 -7.83
CA THR A 40 -4.53 0.30 -8.65
C THR A 40 -4.79 1.76 -8.27
N PHE A 41 -4.65 2.67 -9.21
CA PHE A 41 -4.85 4.09 -8.96
C PHE A 41 -6.33 4.42 -8.95
N ILE A 42 -6.80 5.00 -7.85
CA ILE A 42 -8.17 5.46 -7.70
C ILE A 42 -8.27 6.92 -8.15
N ASP A 43 -7.33 7.75 -7.68
CA ASP A 43 -7.18 9.14 -8.11
C ASP A 43 -5.72 9.57 -7.90
N GLU A 44 -5.43 10.87 -8.02
CA GLU A 44 -4.06 11.38 -7.95
C GLU A 44 -3.38 11.10 -6.61
N ASN A 45 -4.15 10.98 -5.53
CA ASN A 45 -3.62 10.86 -4.18
C ASN A 45 -4.05 9.57 -3.49
N THR A 46 -4.77 8.69 -4.18
CA THR A 46 -5.33 7.48 -3.58
C THR A 46 -5.03 6.27 -4.43
N VAL A 47 -4.49 5.23 -3.81
CA VAL A 47 -4.23 3.96 -4.48
C VAL A 47 -4.80 2.81 -3.66
N LYS A 48 -5.23 1.77 -4.35
CA LYS A 48 -5.62 0.51 -3.74
C LYS A 48 -4.47 -0.48 -3.92
N LEU A 49 -4.07 -1.11 -2.83
CA LEU A 49 -3.06 -2.15 -2.86
C LEU A 49 -3.72 -3.52 -2.88
N GLU A 50 -3.21 -4.40 -3.72
CA GLU A 50 -3.50 -5.82 -3.63
C GLU A 50 -2.21 -6.52 -3.22
N PHE A 51 -2.25 -7.22 -2.09
CA PHE A 51 -1.08 -7.96 -1.60
C PHE A 51 -0.95 -9.28 -2.33
N ASP A 52 0.26 -9.59 -2.78
CA ASP A 52 0.53 -10.90 -3.41
C ASP A 52 0.32 -12.04 -2.43
N GLN A 53 0.60 -11.79 -1.14
CA GLN A 53 0.35 -12.74 -0.05
C GLN A 53 -0.30 -12.00 1.11
N PRO A 54 -1.15 -12.65 1.91
CA PRO A 54 -1.77 -12.01 3.06
C PRO A 54 -0.75 -11.44 4.04
N VAL A 55 -1.04 -10.25 4.58
CA VAL A 55 -0.14 -9.52 5.47
C VAL A 55 -0.81 -9.34 6.83
N LYS A 56 -0.05 -9.57 7.89
CA LYS A 56 -0.51 -9.42 9.27
C LYS A 56 -0.37 -7.98 9.76
N SER A 57 -1.23 -7.60 10.68
CA SER A 57 -1.10 -6.36 11.46
C SER A 57 -1.13 -5.09 10.64
N VAL A 58 -1.82 -5.10 9.51
CA VAL A 58 -2.08 -3.88 8.73
C VAL A 58 -3.36 -3.25 9.27
N THR A 59 -3.27 -2.00 9.73
CA THR A 59 -4.40 -1.30 10.34
C THR A 59 -4.53 0.10 9.79
N PRO A 60 -5.77 0.65 9.75
CA PRO A 60 -5.96 2.05 9.37
C PRO A 60 -5.17 3.00 10.27
N GLY A 61 -4.66 4.08 9.71
CA GLY A 61 -3.85 5.06 10.40
C GLY A 61 -2.36 4.83 10.32
N GLN A 62 -1.92 3.64 9.90
CA GLN A 62 -0.50 3.37 9.69
C GLN A 62 -0.02 4.01 8.40
N ALA A 63 1.27 4.36 8.37
CA ALA A 63 1.91 4.81 7.14
C ALA A 63 2.26 3.61 6.26
N ALA A 64 2.16 3.80 4.94
CA ALA A 64 2.62 2.84 3.96
C ALA A 64 3.68 3.50 3.10
N VAL A 65 4.81 2.84 2.90
CA VAL A 65 5.90 3.35 2.07
C VAL A 65 6.16 2.38 0.93
N PHE A 66 6.25 2.90 -0.29
CA PHE A 66 6.40 2.09 -1.49
C PHE A 66 7.85 2.08 -1.96
N TYR A 67 8.33 0.89 -2.33
CA TYR A 67 9.70 0.69 -2.79
C TYR A 67 9.76 -0.13 -4.07
N ASP A 68 10.74 0.18 -4.92
CA ASP A 68 11.16 -0.69 -6.01
C ASP A 68 12.61 -1.07 -5.71
N GLY A 69 12.81 -2.28 -5.18
CA GLY A 69 14.10 -2.66 -4.64
C GLY A 69 14.49 -1.75 -3.46
N ASP A 70 15.61 -1.05 -3.59
CA ASP A 70 16.08 -0.10 -2.58
C ASP A 70 15.62 1.34 -2.83
N VAL A 71 14.85 1.57 -3.89
CA VAL A 71 14.42 2.91 -4.28
C VAL A 71 13.05 3.21 -3.68
N CYS A 72 12.96 4.26 -2.87
CA CYS A 72 11.69 4.73 -2.33
C CYS A 72 10.90 5.46 -3.42
N LEU A 73 9.68 5.01 -3.67
CA LEU A 73 8.80 5.59 -4.70
C LEU A 73 7.86 6.65 -4.14
N GLY A 74 7.54 6.56 -2.86
CA GLY A 74 6.61 7.46 -2.21
C GLY A 74 5.91 6.76 -1.05
N GLY A 75 4.82 7.33 -0.57
CA GLY A 75 4.07 6.75 0.53
C GLY A 75 2.78 7.49 0.81
N GLY A 76 1.99 6.95 1.71
CA GLY A 76 0.72 7.53 2.12
C GLY A 76 0.23 6.93 3.43
N THR A 77 -1.05 7.12 3.71
CA THR A 77 -1.68 6.66 4.94
C THR A 77 -2.72 5.59 4.62
N ILE A 78 -2.72 4.51 5.39
CA ILE A 78 -3.73 3.46 5.26
C ILE A 78 -5.06 4.00 5.76
N GLU A 79 -6.07 4.06 4.90
CA GLU A 79 -7.42 4.47 5.28
C GLU A 79 -8.30 3.26 5.56
N LYS A 80 -8.23 2.23 4.71
CA LYS A 80 -9.03 1.02 4.83
C LYS A 80 -8.18 -0.20 4.58
N VAL A 81 -8.58 -1.32 5.18
CA VAL A 81 -7.91 -2.61 5.00
C VAL A 81 -8.94 -3.63 4.55
N TYR A 82 -8.55 -4.51 3.64
CA TYR A 82 -9.45 -5.50 3.04
C TYR A 82 -8.96 -6.92 3.26
N LYS A 83 -9.92 -7.85 3.36
CA LYS A 83 -9.66 -9.28 3.36
C LYS A 83 -10.60 -9.93 2.35
N ASP A 84 -10.02 -10.59 1.34
CA ASP A 84 -10.77 -11.26 0.27
C ASP A 84 -11.80 -10.33 -0.40
N GLY A 85 -11.40 -9.07 -0.62
CA GLY A 85 -12.23 -8.07 -1.28
C GLY A 85 -13.22 -7.36 -0.38
N LYS A 86 -13.28 -7.70 0.90
CA LYS A 86 -14.19 -7.06 1.86
C LYS A 86 -13.41 -6.19 2.84
N GLU A 87 -13.95 -5.01 3.12
CA GLU A 87 -13.38 -4.10 4.10
C GLU A 87 -13.41 -4.72 5.49
N ILE A 88 -12.26 -4.65 6.18
CA ILE A 88 -12.15 -5.11 7.57
C ILE A 88 -12.51 -3.93 8.48
N GLU A 89 -13.48 -4.14 9.37
CA GLU A 89 -13.83 -3.13 10.36
C GLU A 89 -12.97 -3.30 11.61
N TYR A 90 -12.36 -2.19 12.05
CA TYR A 90 -11.60 -2.13 13.30
C TYR A 90 -12.38 -1.27 14.29
N LEU A 91 -12.70 -1.84 15.42
CA LEU A 91 -13.44 -1.15 16.48
C LEU A 91 -12.50 -0.62 17.55
#